data_291c24443c57b7d774e27eb22a4683c9
#
_entry.id   291c24443c57b7d774e27eb22a4683c9
#
_cell.length_a   1.000
_cell.length_b   1.000
_cell.length_c   1.000
_cell.angle_alpha   90.00
_cell.angle_beta   90.00
_cell.angle_gamma   90.00
#
_symmetry.space_group_name_H-M   'P 1'
#
loop_
_entity.id
_entity.type
_entity.pdbx_description
1 polymer ?
#
loop_
_entity_poly.entity_id
_entity_poly.type
_entity_poly.pdbx_seq_one_letter_code
_entity_poly.pdbx_strand_id
1 'polypeptide(L)'
;GKRPLLPEGLKQAQALVPLISAFGPKRVFTSPWFRCRATVAPYAAKRRIKLIERSVFSELGNFRGPQRTAKEVLAIIDEGKAALICAHRPSLPTILSALASLGDSTQAEALKAARALRPSDMVVVQLTTGKKRKVVSVETYSLD
;
A
#
# COMPACT_ATOMS: atom_id res chain seq x y z
N GLY A 1 -4.24 0.39 -17.48
CA GLY A 1 -5.22 0.08 -17.28
C GLY A 1 -6.06 -1.18 -17.29
N LYS A 2 -6.27 -1.78 -18.47
CA LYS A 2 -7.16 -2.95 -18.60
C LYS A 2 -6.41 -4.28 -18.57
N ARG A 3 -5.12 -4.27 -18.38
CA ARG A 3 -4.31 -5.48 -18.39
C ARG A 3 -4.67 -6.39 -17.21
N PRO A 4 -5.13 -7.63 -17.45
CA PRO A 4 -5.50 -8.54 -16.37
C PRO A 4 -4.27 -9.12 -15.67
N LEU A 5 -4.49 -9.70 -14.49
CA LEU A 5 -3.48 -10.50 -13.83
C LEU A 5 -3.30 -11.82 -14.60
N LEU A 6 -2.06 -12.29 -14.63
CA LEU A 6 -1.76 -13.65 -15.08
C LEU A 6 -2.32 -14.66 -14.06
N PRO A 7 -2.51 -15.94 -14.45
CA PRO A 7 -3.00 -16.95 -13.51
C PRO A 7 -2.21 -17.02 -12.20
N GLU A 8 -0.89 -16.84 -12.27
CA GLU A 8 -0.04 -16.78 -11.07
C GLU A 8 -0.38 -15.58 -10.20
N GLY A 9 -0.66 -14.43 -10.82
CA GLY A 9 -1.06 -13.22 -10.09
C GLY A 9 -2.38 -13.42 -9.37
N LEU A 10 -3.33 -14.13 -9.97
CA LEU A 10 -4.60 -14.47 -9.33
C LEU A 10 -4.37 -15.38 -8.11
N LYS A 11 -3.49 -16.37 -8.22
CA LYS A 11 -3.13 -17.24 -7.10
C LYS A 11 -2.46 -16.44 -5.99
N GLN A 12 -1.56 -15.51 -6.36
CA GLN A 12 -0.90 -14.63 -5.40
C GLN A 12 -1.90 -13.77 -4.66
N ALA A 13 -2.88 -13.22 -5.37
CA ALA A 13 -3.92 -12.39 -4.75
C ALA A 13 -4.71 -13.19 -3.70
N GLN A 14 -5.04 -14.45 -3.99
CA GLN A 14 -5.68 -15.34 -3.03
C GLN A 14 -4.76 -15.67 -1.85
N ALA A 15 -3.50 -15.94 -2.13
CA ALA A 15 -2.51 -16.27 -1.10
C ALA A 15 -2.21 -15.08 -0.17
N LEU A 16 -2.40 -13.85 -0.65
CA LEU A 16 -2.23 -12.66 0.17
C LEU A 16 -3.32 -12.51 1.24
N VAL A 17 -4.49 -13.12 1.05
CA VAL A 17 -5.61 -12.92 1.96
C VAL A 17 -5.26 -13.25 3.43
N PRO A 18 -4.69 -14.43 3.75
CA PRO A 18 -4.34 -14.69 5.15
C PRO A 18 -3.24 -13.76 5.67
N LEU A 19 -2.27 -13.40 4.83
CA LEU A 19 -1.20 -12.50 5.23
C LEU A 19 -1.73 -11.10 5.55
N ILE A 20 -2.54 -10.52 4.67
CA ILE A 20 -3.14 -9.21 4.90
C ILE A 20 -4.08 -9.27 6.11
N SER A 21 -4.86 -10.36 6.23
CA SER A 21 -5.81 -10.54 7.34
C SER A 21 -5.12 -10.51 8.71
N ALA A 22 -3.86 -10.94 8.79
CA ALA A 22 -3.10 -10.90 10.04
C ALA A 22 -2.95 -9.47 10.57
N PHE A 23 -2.92 -8.48 9.68
CA PHE A 23 -2.80 -7.06 10.04
C PHE A 23 -4.16 -6.36 10.07
N GLY A 24 -5.16 -6.94 9.44
CA GLY A 24 -6.54 -6.51 9.52
C GLY A 24 -6.86 -5.10 9.05
N PRO A 25 -6.33 -4.63 7.90
CA PRO A 25 -6.69 -3.29 7.44
C PRO A 25 -8.19 -3.18 7.21
N LYS A 26 -8.77 -2.08 7.68
CA LYS A 26 -10.20 -1.79 7.59
C LYS A 26 -10.55 -0.93 6.38
N ARG A 27 -9.57 -0.29 5.78
CA ARG A 27 -9.72 0.53 4.58
C ARG A 27 -8.80 -0.03 3.51
N VAL A 28 -9.29 -0.12 2.28
CA VAL A 28 -8.49 -0.63 1.15
C VAL A 28 -8.52 0.40 0.04
N PHE A 29 -7.37 1.02 -0.19
CA PHE A 29 -7.17 2.02 -1.24
C PHE A 29 -6.38 1.38 -2.37
N THR A 30 -6.73 1.66 -3.59
CA THR A 30 -6.06 1.08 -4.75
C THR A 30 -5.97 2.06 -5.91
N SER A 31 -4.92 1.91 -6.71
CA SER A 31 -4.92 2.46 -8.06
C SER A 31 -6.16 1.93 -8.80
N PRO A 32 -6.78 2.74 -9.67
CA PRO A 32 -7.93 2.29 -10.46
C PRO A 32 -7.56 1.25 -11.53
N TRP A 33 -6.28 1.00 -11.78
CA TRP A 33 -5.85 0.02 -12.77
C TRP A 33 -6.26 -1.38 -12.34
N PHE A 34 -6.72 -2.17 -13.31
CA PHE A 34 -7.29 -3.49 -13.07
C PHE A 34 -6.36 -4.41 -12.27
N ARG A 35 -5.06 -4.40 -12.56
CA ARG A 35 -4.09 -5.27 -11.87
C ARG A 35 -4.03 -4.99 -10.36
N CYS A 36 -4.07 -3.73 -9.97
CA CYS A 36 -4.08 -3.37 -8.55
C CYS A 36 -5.40 -3.77 -7.90
N ARG A 37 -6.53 -3.45 -8.54
CA ARG A 37 -7.85 -3.84 -8.01
C ARG A 37 -7.95 -5.36 -7.84
N ALA A 38 -7.51 -6.12 -8.85
CA ALA A 38 -7.57 -7.57 -8.81
C ALA A 38 -6.65 -8.17 -7.73
N THR A 39 -5.56 -7.50 -7.40
CA THR A 39 -4.64 -7.97 -6.35
C THR A 39 -5.28 -7.89 -4.96
N VAL A 40 -6.04 -6.85 -4.67
CA VAL A 40 -6.62 -6.63 -3.34
C VAL A 40 -8.09 -7.04 -3.23
N ALA A 41 -8.75 -7.31 -4.36
CA ALA A 41 -10.15 -7.66 -4.38
C ALA A 41 -10.48 -8.90 -3.53
N PRO A 42 -9.70 -10.01 -3.54
CA PRO A 42 -10.02 -11.16 -2.70
C PRO A 42 -10.05 -10.83 -1.21
N TYR A 43 -9.09 -10.04 -0.74
CA TYR A 43 -9.09 -9.60 0.67
C TYR A 43 -10.32 -8.74 0.97
N ALA A 44 -10.57 -7.75 0.13
CA ALA A 44 -11.69 -6.82 0.33
C ALA A 44 -13.03 -7.58 0.34
N ALA A 45 -13.20 -8.54 -0.57
CA ALA A 45 -14.41 -9.36 -0.64
C ALA A 45 -14.59 -10.19 0.62
N LYS A 46 -13.53 -10.84 1.11
CA LYS A 46 -13.60 -11.65 2.33
C LYS A 46 -14.00 -10.83 3.54
N ARG A 47 -13.50 -9.62 3.64
CA ARG A 47 -13.76 -8.73 4.78
C ARG A 47 -14.97 -7.83 4.56
N ARG A 48 -15.61 -7.92 3.40
CA ARG A 48 -16.75 -7.06 3.01
C ARG A 48 -16.40 -5.58 3.08
N ILE A 49 -15.21 -5.25 2.61
CA ILE A 49 -14.70 -3.88 2.54
C ILE A 49 -14.80 -3.41 1.10
N LYS A 50 -15.30 -2.19 0.90
CA LYS A 50 -15.37 -1.59 -0.44
C LYS A 50 -13.99 -1.08 -0.85
N LEU A 51 -13.58 -1.37 -2.08
CA LEU A 51 -12.37 -0.80 -2.64
C LEU A 51 -12.55 0.70 -2.87
N ILE A 52 -11.56 1.49 -2.45
CA ILE A 52 -11.54 2.93 -2.68
C ILE A 52 -10.47 3.22 -3.73
N GLU A 53 -10.92 3.59 -4.92
CA GLU A 53 -10.01 3.90 -6.01
C GLU A 53 -9.51 5.33 -5.90
N ARG A 54 -8.19 5.52 -6.07
CA ARG A 54 -7.54 6.83 -6.08
C ARG A 54 -6.54 6.89 -7.22
N SER A 55 -6.78 7.75 -8.18
CA SER A 55 -5.92 7.89 -9.36
C SER A 55 -4.50 8.34 -9.02
N VAL A 56 -4.29 8.99 -7.87
CA VAL A 56 -2.97 9.41 -7.43
C VAL A 56 -2.03 8.21 -7.18
N PHE A 57 -2.57 7.02 -6.97
CA PHE A 57 -1.77 5.81 -6.79
C PHE A 57 -1.44 5.09 -8.10
N SER A 58 -1.98 5.55 -9.23
CA SER A 58 -1.58 5.04 -10.55
C SER A 58 -0.20 5.59 -10.92
N GLU A 59 0.46 4.92 -11.88
CA GLU A 59 1.74 5.42 -12.37
C GLU A 59 1.61 6.82 -12.93
N LEU A 60 0.60 7.05 -13.77
CA LEU A 60 0.37 8.35 -14.40
C LEU A 60 -0.02 9.41 -13.38
N GLY A 61 -0.89 9.06 -12.44
CA GLY A 61 -1.33 10.00 -11.40
C GLY A 61 -0.16 10.46 -10.54
N ASN A 62 0.71 9.53 -10.14
CA ASN A 62 1.91 9.86 -9.39
C ASN A 62 2.90 10.68 -10.21
N PHE A 63 3.11 10.30 -11.46
CA PHE A 63 4.02 11.03 -12.35
C PHE A 63 3.59 12.49 -12.52
N ARG A 64 2.29 12.74 -12.72
CA ARG A 64 1.74 14.07 -12.94
C ARG A 64 1.70 14.93 -11.68
N GLY A 65 1.58 14.31 -10.51
CA GLY A 65 1.46 15.05 -9.26
C GLY A 65 1.91 14.25 -8.06
N PRO A 66 3.24 14.03 -7.90
CA PRO A 66 3.73 13.26 -6.74
C PRO A 66 3.35 13.92 -5.41
N GLN A 67 3.19 15.24 -5.37
CA GLN A 67 2.75 15.93 -4.16
C GLN A 67 1.32 15.51 -3.77
N ARG A 68 0.45 15.28 -4.75
CA ARG A 68 -0.92 14.82 -4.49
C ARG A 68 -0.92 13.39 -3.96
N THR A 69 -0.04 12.54 -4.50
CA THR A 69 0.12 11.17 -3.99
C THR A 69 0.58 11.18 -2.53
N ALA A 70 1.61 11.96 -2.23
CA ALA A 70 2.12 12.09 -0.86
C ALA A 70 1.06 12.62 0.09
N LYS A 71 0.32 13.64 -0.34
CA LYS A 71 -0.77 14.24 0.46
C LYS A 71 -1.86 13.22 0.76
N GLU A 72 -2.22 12.39 -0.21
CA GLU A 72 -3.23 11.35 0.00
C GLU A 72 -2.78 10.31 1.00
N VAL A 73 -1.50 9.89 0.94
CA VAL A 73 -0.94 8.96 1.91
C VAL A 73 -1.06 9.52 3.34
N LEU A 74 -0.68 10.79 3.53
CA LEU A 74 -0.75 11.42 4.84
C LEU A 74 -2.19 11.58 5.31
N ALA A 75 -3.13 11.87 4.40
CA ALA A 75 -4.55 11.95 4.74
C ALA A 75 -5.11 10.60 5.20
N ILE A 76 -4.70 9.50 4.54
CA ILE A 76 -5.10 8.16 4.94
C ILE A 76 -4.58 7.84 6.34
N ILE A 77 -3.33 8.19 6.61
CA ILE A 77 -2.72 8.00 7.93
C ILE A 77 -3.49 8.79 9.00
N ASP A 78 -3.87 10.02 8.68
CA ASP A 78 -4.60 10.88 9.62
C ASP A 78 -5.98 10.34 9.98
N GLU A 79 -6.57 9.47 9.16
CA GLU A 79 -7.85 8.83 9.51
C GLU A 79 -7.72 7.94 10.75
N GLY A 80 -6.52 7.48 11.08
CA GLY A 80 -6.26 6.69 12.27
C GLY A 80 -6.75 5.24 12.20
N LYS A 81 -7.06 4.76 11.01
CA LYS A 81 -7.51 3.37 10.78
C LYS A 81 -6.42 2.62 10.03
N ALA A 82 -6.27 1.34 10.34
CA ALA A 82 -5.39 0.48 9.58
C ALA A 82 -5.85 0.46 8.12
N ALA A 83 -4.93 0.73 7.20
CA ALA A 83 -5.24 0.86 5.78
C ALA A 83 -4.27 0.05 4.93
N LEU A 84 -4.78 -0.47 3.82
CA LEU A 84 -4.00 -1.12 2.78
C LEU A 84 -3.99 -0.21 1.56
N ILE A 85 -2.81 0.00 0.99
CA ILE A 85 -2.65 0.76 -0.26
C ILE A 85 -2.02 -0.16 -1.29
N CYS A 86 -2.69 -0.33 -2.42
CA CYS A 86 -2.14 -1.05 -3.56
C CYS A 86 -1.82 -0.07 -4.68
N ALA A 87 -0.56 -0.06 -5.08
CA ALA A 87 -0.07 0.87 -6.08
C ALA A 87 0.93 0.15 -6.98
N HIS A 88 1.67 0.90 -7.77
CA HIS A 88 2.63 0.38 -8.74
C HIS A 88 4.05 0.66 -8.27
N ARG A 89 4.99 -0.17 -8.74
CA ARG A 89 6.39 0.01 -8.39
C ARG A 89 6.90 1.45 -8.60
N PRO A 90 6.61 2.12 -9.73
CA PRO A 90 7.07 3.50 -9.91
C PRO A 90 6.48 4.51 -8.93
N SER A 91 5.34 4.19 -8.30
CA SER A 91 4.72 5.06 -7.29
C SER A 91 5.27 4.82 -5.88
N LEU A 92 5.91 3.69 -5.64
CA LEU A 92 6.41 3.33 -4.30
C LEU A 92 7.34 4.37 -3.71
N PRO A 93 8.33 4.92 -4.44
CA PRO A 93 9.22 5.92 -3.85
C PRO A 93 8.49 7.11 -3.23
N THR A 94 7.45 7.60 -3.90
CA THR A 94 6.65 8.73 -3.38
C THR A 94 5.90 8.33 -2.11
N ILE A 95 5.25 7.16 -2.13
CA ILE A 95 4.48 6.67 -0.98
C ILE A 95 5.40 6.44 0.21
N LEU A 96 6.52 5.76 -0.01
CA LEU A 96 7.47 5.43 1.05
C LEU A 96 8.16 6.68 1.60
N SER A 97 8.43 7.68 0.77
CA SER A 97 8.99 8.96 1.22
C SER A 97 8.01 9.72 2.12
N ALA A 98 6.72 9.68 1.80
CA ALA A 98 5.70 10.29 2.65
C ALA A 98 5.69 9.64 4.04
N LEU A 99 5.80 8.31 4.10
CA LEU A 99 5.90 7.58 5.36
C LEU A 99 7.20 7.89 6.09
N ALA A 100 8.32 8.00 5.37
CA ALA A 100 9.62 8.29 5.96
C ALA A 100 9.65 9.64 6.67
N SER A 101 8.82 10.59 6.23
CA SER A 101 8.72 11.90 6.88
C SER A 101 8.20 11.79 8.33
N LEU A 102 7.61 10.66 8.69
CA LEU A 102 7.05 10.40 10.02
C LEU A 102 7.95 9.51 10.88
N GLY A 103 9.15 9.19 10.41
CA GLY A 103 10.08 8.30 11.09
C GLY A 103 11.44 8.92 11.33
N ASP A 104 12.28 8.19 12.05
CA ASP A 104 13.69 8.56 12.23
C ASP A 104 14.56 7.99 11.10
N SER A 105 15.89 8.18 11.21
CA SER A 105 16.82 7.74 10.17
C SER A 105 16.83 6.22 9.95
N THR A 106 16.66 5.43 11.01
CA THR A 106 16.64 3.97 10.92
C THR A 106 15.42 3.51 10.10
N GLN A 107 14.26 4.07 10.39
CA GLN A 107 13.02 3.74 9.68
C GLN A 107 13.06 4.26 8.25
N ALA A 108 13.64 5.43 8.02
CA ALA A 108 13.81 5.97 6.68
C ALA A 108 14.65 5.04 5.79
N GLU A 109 15.71 4.44 6.34
CA GLU A 109 16.53 3.47 5.61
C GLU A 109 15.72 2.19 5.27
N ALA A 110 14.95 1.68 6.22
CA ALA A 110 14.10 0.52 5.99
C ALA A 110 13.05 0.79 4.91
N LEU A 111 12.43 1.96 4.93
CA LEU A 111 11.45 2.37 3.91
C LEU A 111 12.12 2.56 2.55
N LYS A 112 13.33 3.08 2.50
CA LYS A 112 14.08 3.21 1.26
C LYS A 112 14.38 1.82 0.66
N ALA A 113 14.74 0.85 1.49
CA ALA A 113 14.98 -0.52 1.04
C ALA A 113 13.70 -1.15 0.47
N ALA A 114 12.53 -0.78 0.98
CA ALA A 114 11.25 -1.28 0.50
C ALA A 114 10.90 -0.83 -0.91
N ARG A 115 11.65 0.10 -1.51
CA ARG A 115 11.47 0.46 -2.93
C ARG A 115 11.76 -0.71 -3.86
N ALA A 116 12.48 -1.72 -3.39
CA ALA A 116 12.82 -2.90 -4.18
C ALA A 116 11.78 -4.02 -4.08
N LEU A 117 10.60 -3.76 -3.53
CA LEU A 117 9.54 -4.75 -3.44
C LEU A 117 9.21 -5.35 -4.81
N ARG A 118 9.05 -6.67 -4.83
CA ARG A 118 8.58 -7.40 -6.01
C ARG A 118 7.06 -7.43 -6.00
N PRO A 119 6.42 -7.75 -7.15
CA PRO A 119 4.97 -7.98 -7.16
C PRO A 119 4.57 -9.00 -6.09
N SER A 120 3.48 -8.76 -5.40
CA SER A 120 2.97 -9.53 -4.26
C SER A 120 3.75 -9.41 -2.95
N ASP A 121 4.91 -8.77 -2.95
CA ASP A 121 5.55 -8.40 -1.70
C ASP A 121 4.79 -7.23 -1.07
N MET A 122 4.84 -7.13 0.26
CA MET A 122 4.22 -6.01 0.95
C MET A 122 5.12 -5.48 2.05
N VAL A 123 4.99 -4.21 2.32
CA VAL A 123 5.62 -3.56 3.46
C VAL A 123 4.53 -3.21 4.47
N VAL A 124 4.78 -3.53 5.73
CA VAL A 124 3.90 -3.18 6.83
C VAL A 124 4.57 -2.11 7.67
N VAL A 125 3.92 -0.98 7.78
CA VAL A 125 4.40 0.16 8.54
C VAL A 125 3.50 0.36 9.74
N GLN A 126 4.06 0.25 10.93
CA GLN A 126 3.30 0.48 12.15
C GLN A 126 3.54 1.90 12.65
N LEU A 127 2.46 2.54 13.02
CA LEU A 127 2.47 3.94 13.44
C LEU A 127 1.91 4.06 14.87
N THR A 128 2.37 5.07 15.59
CA THR A 128 1.79 5.41 16.87
C THR A 128 0.36 5.91 16.69
N THR A 129 -0.43 5.84 17.74
CA THR A 129 -1.77 6.45 17.81
C THR A 129 -1.64 7.89 18.34
N GLY A 130 -2.68 8.70 18.16
CA GLY A 130 -2.70 10.07 18.65
C GLY A 130 -2.55 11.10 17.53
N LYS A 131 -2.38 12.36 17.91
CA LYS A 131 -2.37 13.49 16.97
C LYS A 131 -1.14 13.51 16.07
N LYS A 132 0.02 13.15 16.60
CA LYS A 132 1.25 13.05 15.83
C LYS A 132 1.58 11.60 15.60
N ARG A 133 1.33 11.13 14.38
CA ARG A 133 1.66 9.77 13.98
C ARG A 133 3.15 9.65 13.71
N LYS A 134 3.79 8.66 14.30
CA LYS A 134 5.20 8.37 14.07
C LYS A 134 5.35 6.92 13.66
N VAL A 135 6.25 6.65 12.73
CA VAL A 135 6.61 5.30 12.33
C VAL A 135 7.40 4.65 13.46
N VAL A 136 6.97 3.48 13.91
CA VAL A 136 7.65 2.73 14.97
C VAL A 136 8.27 1.44 14.46
N SER A 137 7.76 0.86 13.37
CA SER A 137 8.37 -0.32 12.76
C SER A 137 8.06 -0.38 11.28
N VAL A 138 8.97 -1.00 10.53
CA VAL A 138 8.84 -1.25 9.09
C VAL A 138 9.27 -2.68 8.85
N GLU A 139 8.36 -3.51 8.34
CA GLU A 139 8.64 -4.91 8.03
C GLU A 139 8.19 -5.22 6.61
N THR A 140 8.94 -6.05 5.92
CA THR A 140 8.57 -6.52 4.58
C THR A 140 8.21 -7.99 4.63
N TYR A 141 7.21 -8.37 3.85
CA TYR A 141 6.71 -9.73 3.77
C TYR A 141 6.63 -10.17 2.33
N SER A 142 6.94 -11.44 2.09
CA SER A 142 6.89 -12.06 0.78
C SER A 142 6.14 -13.38 0.90
N LEU A 143 5.47 -13.78 -0.19
CA LEU A 143 4.82 -15.10 -0.27
C LEU A 143 5.80 -16.24 -0.48
N ASP A 144 7.04 -15.95 -0.84
CA ASP A 144 8.07 -16.96 -1.09
C ASP A 144 8.73 -17.49 0.18
#